data_086cd3f1d8c13965dfca8215fdd56a2b
#
_entry.id   086cd3f1d8c13965dfca8215fdd56a2b
#
_cell.length_a   1.000
_cell.length_b   1.000
_cell.length_c   1.000
_cell.angle_alpha   90.00
_cell.angle_beta   90.00
_cell.angle_gamma   90.00
#
_symmetry.space_group_name_H-M   'P 1'
#
loop_
_entity.id
_entity.type
_entity.pdbx_description
1 polymer ?
#
loop_
_entity_poly.entity_id
_entity_poly.type
_entity_poly.pdbx_seq_one_letter_code
_entity_poly.pdbx_strand_id
1 'polypeptide(L)'
;MAFEGLSEKLSAVFKKLKNKGKLNEADVKAAMREVRLALLEADVNYKVAKDFVAKVTERAVGAEVLESLTPAQHVIKIVHEELIALMGDQNGARINFSSKIPTIIMMVGLQGSGKTTHSGKLAVYFKKGGKRPLLVACDVYRPAAIEQLQVVGRQADVPVFEMGQGDPVEIAKKAVAHAKDYGNDVVILDTAGRLHIDEKLMDELLRLKEELHPEEILLVVDAMTGQDAVNVAATFDEKLGITGTILTKLDGDTRGGAALSVREVTGRPIKFTGTGEKLTDLEPFHPDRMASRILGMGDVLTLIEKAEEQYDAKQAEQLAKKLGENSFGLDDLLDQMKQVRKMGSFEQLLSMFPGAKKKMTDEETAEGEKQIIRTEAIINSMTYRERRKPSLINAARKKRIAAGSGTKVEDVNRLLRQFEQMQKMMKQLSGSGKQGRKMRQALSQMQSGGGMGGMPPIGGGMPF
;
A
#
# COMPACT_ATOMS: atom_id res chain seq x y z
N MET A 1 10.24 5.26 2.69
CA MET A 1 9.25 4.19 2.42
C MET A 1 9.09 3.31 3.65
N ALA A 2 7.89 2.71 3.81
CA ALA A 2 7.64 1.79 4.93
C ALA A 2 8.71 0.68 4.97
N PHE A 3 9.24 0.43 6.17
CA PHE A 3 10.22 -0.62 6.46
C PHE A 3 11.58 -0.51 5.75
N GLU A 4 11.91 0.60 5.10
CA GLU A 4 13.15 0.71 4.31
C GLU A 4 14.40 0.41 5.14
N GLY A 5 14.52 1.01 6.33
CA GLY A 5 15.67 0.79 7.22
C GLY A 5 15.81 -0.66 7.67
N LEU A 6 14.69 -1.32 8.03
CA LEU A 6 14.69 -2.73 8.41
C LEU A 6 15.02 -3.63 7.21
N SER A 7 14.40 -3.37 6.06
CA SER A 7 14.61 -4.14 4.83
C SER A 7 16.07 -4.10 4.35
N GLU A 8 16.74 -2.94 4.42
CA GLU A 8 18.14 -2.81 4.04
C GLU A 8 19.05 -3.67 4.94
N LYS A 9 18.82 -3.62 6.27
CA LYS A 9 19.61 -4.40 7.25
C LYS A 9 19.42 -5.90 7.08
N LEU A 10 18.16 -6.36 6.99
CA LEU A 10 17.86 -7.78 6.77
C LEU A 10 18.41 -8.28 5.44
N SER A 11 18.29 -7.49 4.37
CA SER A 11 18.88 -7.84 3.07
C SER A 11 20.40 -7.99 3.12
N ALA A 12 21.09 -7.14 3.88
CA ALA A 12 22.54 -7.25 4.07
C ALA A 12 22.93 -8.54 4.80
N VAL A 13 22.19 -8.92 5.85
CA VAL A 13 22.39 -10.17 6.59
C VAL A 13 22.18 -11.37 5.66
N PHE A 14 21.07 -11.40 4.92
CA PHE A 14 20.75 -12.53 4.04
C PHE A 14 21.70 -12.62 2.82
N LYS A 15 22.22 -11.50 2.34
CA LYS A 15 23.27 -11.50 1.30
C LYS A 15 24.54 -12.16 1.81
N LYS A 16 24.97 -11.88 3.04
CA LYS A 16 26.12 -12.56 3.68
C LYS A 16 25.87 -14.07 3.78
N LEU A 17 24.66 -14.48 4.18
CA LEU A 17 24.28 -15.89 4.31
C LEU A 17 24.32 -16.60 2.95
N LYS A 18 23.78 -16.00 1.90
CA LYS A 18 23.78 -16.56 0.53
C LYS A 18 25.17 -16.77 -0.02
N ASN A 19 26.13 -15.92 0.33
CA ASN A 19 27.51 -16.00 -0.17
C ASN A 19 28.33 -17.15 0.47
N LYS A 20 27.86 -17.77 1.55
CA LYS A 20 28.58 -18.85 2.25
C LYS A 20 28.44 -20.25 1.61
N GLY A 21 27.44 -20.43 0.73
CA GLY A 21 27.16 -21.70 0.07
C GLY A 21 26.64 -22.78 1.02
N LYS A 22 27.50 -23.39 1.83
CA LYS A 22 27.11 -24.29 2.92
C LYS A 22 26.95 -23.51 4.22
N LEU A 23 25.95 -23.85 5.01
CA LEU A 23 25.67 -23.24 6.30
C LEU A 23 25.84 -24.28 7.40
N ASN A 24 26.38 -23.86 8.53
CA ASN A 24 26.41 -24.62 9.78
C ASN A 24 25.57 -23.91 10.85
N GLU A 25 25.32 -24.56 11.96
CA GLU A 25 24.56 -24.02 13.08
C GLU A 25 25.11 -22.69 13.61
N ALA A 26 26.45 -22.55 13.66
CA ALA A 26 27.07 -21.30 14.11
C ALA A 26 26.82 -20.14 13.15
N ASP A 27 26.79 -20.39 11.85
CA ASP A 27 26.47 -19.40 10.82
C ASP A 27 25.04 -18.90 10.95
N VAL A 28 24.08 -19.81 11.14
CA VAL A 28 22.67 -19.48 11.36
C VAL A 28 22.52 -18.66 12.63
N LYS A 29 23.10 -19.10 13.74
CA LYS A 29 23.06 -18.37 15.03
C LYS A 29 23.68 -16.96 14.92
N ALA A 30 24.79 -16.83 14.19
CA ALA A 30 25.42 -15.51 13.95
C ALA A 30 24.50 -14.60 13.14
N ALA A 31 23.90 -15.09 12.05
CA ALA A 31 22.95 -14.33 11.25
C ALA A 31 21.70 -13.93 12.05
N MET A 32 21.16 -14.82 12.88
CA MET A 32 20.00 -14.53 13.72
C MET A 32 20.30 -13.50 14.82
N ARG A 33 21.55 -13.40 15.29
CA ARG A 33 21.96 -12.28 16.16
C ARG A 33 21.90 -10.93 15.42
N GLU A 34 22.40 -10.88 14.18
CA GLU A 34 22.32 -9.67 13.35
C GLU A 34 20.84 -9.32 13.05
N VAL A 35 20.00 -10.32 12.74
CA VAL A 35 18.54 -10.13 12.56
C VAL A 35 17.91 -9.54 13.82
N ARG A 36 18.23 -10.06 15.02
CA ARG A 36 17.71 -9.51 16.27
C ARG A 36 18.10 -8.04 16.47
N LEU A 37 19.35 -7.70 16.18
CA LEU A 37 19.82 -6.32 16.28
C LEU A 37 19.06 -5.43 15.29
N ALA A 38 18.86 -5.88 14.05
CA ALA A 38 18.09 -5.13 13.05
C ALA A 38 16.63 -4.89 13.49
N LEU A 39 15.99 -5.89 14.12
CA LEU A 39 14.63 -5.74 14.64
C LEU A 39 14.58 -4.75 15.82
N LEU A 40 15.55 -4.80 16.74
CA LEU A 40 15.62 -3.87 17.87
C LEU A 40 15.89 -2.42 17.41
N GLU A 41 16.78 -2.24 16.43
CA GLU A 41 17.05 -0.93 15.82
C GLU A 41 15.86 -0.41 15.01
N ALA A 42 14.99 -1.31 14.53
CA ALA A 42 13.71 -0.99 13.91
C ALA A 42 12.61 -0.74 14.95
N ASP A 43 12.95 -0.64 16.23
CA ASP A 43 12.01 -0.36 17.32
C ASP A 43 10.96 -1.46 17.56
N VAL A 44 11.31 -2.73 17.23
CA VAL A 44 10.50 -3.90 17.59
C VAL A 44 10.61 -4.19 19.08
N ASN A 45 9.51 -4.55 19.72
CA ASN A 45 9.51 -4.92 21.14
C ASN A 45 10.54 -6.01 21.44
N TYR A 46 11.32 -5.85 22.51
CA TYR A 46 12.41 -6.74 22.87
C TYR A 46 11.96 -8.21 23.02
N LYS A 47 10.84 -8.45 23.68
CA LYS A 47 10.30 -9.80 23.87
C LYS A 47 9.91 -10.41 22.52
N VAL A 48 9.22 -9.64 21.70
CA VAL A 48 8.80 -10.05 20.35
C VAL A 48 10.03 -10.40 19.50
N ALA A 49 11.06 -9.55 19.46
CA ALA A 49 12.28 -9.80 18.70
C ALA A 49 13.04 -11.03 19.20
N LYS A 50 13.08 -11.25 20.52
CA LYS A 50 13.72 -12.42 21.14
C LYS A 50 13.00 -13.72 20.77
N ASP A 51 11.69 -13.75 20.93
CA ASP A 51 10.86 -14.94 20.70
C ASP A 51 10.82 -15.28 19.19
N PHE A 52 10.74 -14.28 18.32
CA PHE A 52 10.87 -14.43 16.87
C PHE A 52 12.20 -15.10 16.48
N VAL A 53 13.33 -14.56 16.95
CA VAL A 53 14.66 -15.10 16.63
C VAL A 53 14.84 -16.51 17.18
N ALA A 54 14.28 -16.83 18.35
CA ALA A 54 14.31 -18.17 18.91
C ALA A 54 13.58 -19.18 18.01
N LYS A 55 12.34 -18.86 17.61
CA LYS A 55 11.52 -19.69 16.70
C LYS A 55 12.22 -19.92 15.35
N VAL A 56 12.72 -18.83 14.72
CA VAL A 56 13.47 -18.94 13.46
C VAL A 56 14.72 -19.78 13.61
N THR A 57 15.49 -19.60 14.70
CA THR A 57 16.73 -20.35 14.92
C THR A 57 16.44 -21.84 15.08
N GLU A 58 15.45 -22.20 15.89
CA GLU A 58 15.04 -23.59 16.09
C GLU A 58 14.70 -24.30 14.78
N ARG A 59 13.90 -23.66 13.93
CA ARG A 59 13.52 -24.18 12.61
C ARG A 59 14.70 -24.23 11.63
N ALA A 60 15.57 -23.22 11.66
CA ALA A 60 16.65 -23.05 10.68
C ALA A 60 17.87 -23.94 10.96
N VAL A 61 18.04 -24.47 12.19
CA VAL A 61 19.13 -25.34 12.57
C VAL A 61 18.82 -26.82 12.28
N GLY A 62 17.61 -27.17 11.86
CA GLY A 62 17.22 -28.51 11.49
C GLY A 62 18.09 -29.10 10.36
N ALA A 63 18.39 -30.41 10.45
CA ALA A 63 19.25 -31.11 9.49
C ALA A 63 18.77 -30.93 8.03
N GLU A 64 17.46 -30.98 7.79
CA GLU A 64 16.84 -30.77 6.46
C GLU A 64 17.22 -29.43 5.83
N VAL A 65 17.40 -28.38 6.63
CA VAL A 65 17.78 -27.05 6.16
C VAL A 65 19.28 -26.98 5.87
N LEU A 66 20.10 -27.47 6.78
CA LEU A 66 21.55 -27.38 6.69
C LEU A 66 22.15 -28.31 5.61
N GLU A 67 21.50 -29.43 5.33
CA GLU A 67 21.91 -30.41 4.31
C GLU A 67 21.32 -30.11 2.93
N SER A 68 20.45 -29.12 2.82
CA SER A 68 19.81 -28.72 1.57
C SER A 68 20.82 -28.12 0.57
N LEU A 69 20.51 -28.24 -0.73
CA LEU A 69 21.28 -27.59 -1.80
C LEU A 69 21.22 -26.06 -1.75
N THR A 70 20.22 -25.49 -1.07
CA THR A 70 19.98 -24.03 -0.97
C THR A 70 19.67 -23.61 0.48
N PRO A 71 20.56 -23.86 1.46
CA PRO A 71 20.25 -23.66 2.88
C PRO A 71 19.90 -22.19 3.20
N ALA A 72 20.61 -21.24 2.60
CA ALA A 72 20.31 -19.81 2.82
C ALA A 72 18.90 -19.40 2.34
N GLN A 73 18.40 -20.01 1.27
CA GLN A 73 17.04 -19.75 0.79
C GLN A 73 15.99 -20.34 1.73
N HIS A 74 16.25 -21.52 2.30
CA HIS A 74 15.38 -22.10 3.31
C HIS A 74 15.31 -21.26 4.58
N VAL A 75 16.44 -20.73 5.05
CA VAL A 75 16.45 -19.80 6.20
C VAL A 75 15.63 -18.55 5.90
N ILE A 76 15.77 -17.95 4.72
CA ILE A 76 14.98 -16.78 4.33
C ILE A 76 13.49 -17.12 4.26
N LYS A 77 13.12 -18.29 3.73
CA LYS A 77 11.75 -18.77 3.70
C LYS A 77 11.17 -18.91 5.11
N ILE A 78 11.92 -19.51 6.04
CA ILE A 78 11.51 -19.63 7.44
C ILE A 78 11.29 -18.24 8.07
N VAL A 79 12.21 -17.29 7.85
CA VAL A 79 12.06 -15.90 8.31
C VAL A 79 10.80 -15.26 7.74
N HIS A 80 10.49 -15.47 6.46
CA HIS A 80 9.29 -14.96 5.82
C HIS A 80 8.02 -15.54 6.46
N GLU A 81 7.96 -16.84 6.65
CA GLU A 81 6.84 -17.53 7.28
C GLU A 81 6.61 -17.07 8.73
N GLU A 82 7.70 -16.92 9.51
CA GLU A 82 7.59 -16.43 10.89
C GLU A 82 7.21 -14.95 10.97
N LEU A 83 7.62 -14.11 10.01
CA LEU A 83 7.14 -12.73 9.90
C LEU A 83 5.63 -12.67 9.63
N ILE A 84 5.13 -13.53 8.72
CA ILE A 84 3.69 -13.63 8.46
C ILE A 84 2.95 -14.07 9.73
N ALA A 85 3.44 -15.13 10.40
CA ALA A 85 2.84 -15.63 11.63
C ALA A 85 2.81 -14.56 12.74
N LEU A 86 3.88 -13.76 12.87
CA LEU A 86 3.98 -12.67 13.82
C LEU A 86 2.94 -11.57 13.53
N MET A 87 2.74 -11.19 12.27
CA MET A 87 1.80 -10.17 11.85
C MET A 87 0.34 -10.65 11.76
N GLY A 88 0.13 -11.96 11.68
CA GLY A 88 -1.18 -12.60 11.75
C GLY A 88 -1.70 -13.21 10.46
N ASP A 89 -2.86 -13.87 10.58
CA ASP A 89 -3.58 -14.44 9.44
C ASP A 89 -4.48 -13.37 8.79
N GLN A 90 -4.58 -13.42 7.47
CA GLN A 90 -5.46 -12.56 6.65
C GLN A 90 -6.94 -12.68 7.04
N ASN A 91 -7.39 -13.86 7.50
CA ASN A 91 -8.78 -14.10 7.85
C ASN A 91 -9.22 -13.28 9.09
N GLY A 92 -8.31 -12.99 10.03
CA GLY A 92 -8.60 -12.17 11.20
C GLY A 92 -8.70 -10.67 10.91
N ALA A 93 -8.19 -10.21 9.77
CA ALA A 93 -8.13 -8.79 9.40
C ALA A 93 -9.45 -8.25 8.82
N ARG A 94 -10.46 -9.10 8.57
CA ARG A 94 -11.74 -8.65 7.99
C ARG A 94 -12.58 -7.91 9.02
N ILE A 95 -13.40 -6.97 8.54
CA ILE A 95 -14.44 -6.33 9.35
C ILE A 95 -15.60 -7.29 9.56
N ASN A 96 -16.05 -7.40 10.81
CA ASN A 96 -17.21 -8.17 11.16
C ASN A 96 -18.46 -7.31 10.93
N PHE A 97 -19.20 -7.62 9.88
CA PHE A 97 -20.49 -6.95 9.64
C PHE A 97 -21.60 -7.60 10.44
N SER A 98 -22.44 -6.76 11.06
CA SER A 98 -23.65 -7.21 11.74
C SER A 98 -24.65 -7.82 10.76
N SER A 99 -25.38 -8.83 11.22
CA SER A 99 -26.57 -9.30 10.53
C SER A 99 -27.74 -8.32 10.62
N LYS A 100 -27.70 -7.40 11.62
CA LYS A 100 -28.67 -6.33 11.83
C LYS A 100 -28.07 -5.00 11.37
N ILE A 101 -28.78 -4.25 10.59
CA ILE A 101 -28.37 -2.92 10.10
C ILE A 101 -28.71 -1.87 11.16
N PRO A 102 -27.81 -0.90 11.40
CA PRO A 102 -26.45 -0.73 10.85
C PRO A 102 -25.39 -1.52 11.63
N THR A 103 -24.26 -1.86 10.95
CA THR A 103 -23.02 -2.24 11.64
C THR A 103 -22.39 -1.01 12.28
N ILE A 104 -22.08 -1.07 13.58
CA ILE A 104 -21.49 0.05 14.34
C ILE A 104 -20.00 -0.18 14.48
N ILE A 105 -19.20 0.80 14.04
CA ILE A 105 -17.75 0.80 14.13
C ILE A 105 -17.31 2.00 14.98
N MET A 106 -16.62 1.75 16.07
CA MET A 106 -16.12 2.77 16.97
C MET A 106 -14.62 3.00 16.74
N MET A 107 -14.24 4.21 16.32
CA MET A 107 -12.84 4.61 16.08
C MET A 107 -12.27 5.20 17.38
N VAL A 108 -11.26 4.54 17.95
CA VAL A 108 -10.65 4.95 19.22
C VAL A 108 -9.14 5.20 19.06
N GLY A 109 -8.53 5.93 20.00
CA GLY A 109 -7.08 6.20 19.99
C GLY A 109 -6.74 7.60 20.49
N LEU A 110 -5.45 7.89 20.60
CA LEU A 110 -4.95 9.16 21.11
C LEU A 110 -5.19 10.33 20.13
N GLN A 111 -5.06 11.54 20.62
CA GLN A 111 -5.09 12.75 19.79
C GLN A 111 -3.93 12.71 18.77
N GLY A 112 -4.21 13.10 17.53
CA GLY A 112 -3.21 13.11 16.47
C GLY A 112 -2.90 11.75 15.83
N SER A 113 -3.50 10.65 16.32
CA SER A 113 -3.32 9.32 15.70
C SER A 113 -3.98 9.18 14.32
N GLY A 114 -4.84 10.12 13.92
CA GLY A 114 -5.49 10.13 12.61
C GLY A 114 -6.89 9.55 12.57
N LYS A 115 -7.61 9.47 13.70
CA LYS A 115 -8.98 8.91 13.77
C LYS A 115 -9.93 9.52 12.75
N THR A 116 -10.12 10.84 12.78
CA THR A 116 -11.04 11.56 11.89
C THR A 116 -10.72 11.32 10.41
N THR A 117 -9.44 11.38 10.04
CA THR A 117 -9.01 11.10 8.66
C THR A 117 -9.29 9.65 8.27
N HIS A 118 -9.02 8.68 9.17
CA HIS A 118 -9.25 7.27 8.88
C HIS A 118 -10.73 6.87 8.99
N SER A 119 -11.55 7.59 9.75
CA SER A 119 -13.01 7.48 9.66
C SER A 119 -13.50 7.78 8.24
N GLY A 120 -13.00 8.86 7.64
CA GLY A 120 -13.30 9.20 6.25
C GLY A 120 -12.75 8.21 5.23
N LYS A 121 -11.50 7.76 5.40
CA LYS A 121 -10.89 6.72 4.53
C LYS A 121 -11.67 5.41 4.56
N LEU A 122 -12.07 4.99 5.77
CA LEU A 122 -12.86 3.77 5.98
C LEU A 122 -14.24 3.90 5.35
N ALA A 123 -14.86 5.08 5.45
CA ALA A 123 -16.13 5.37 4.78
C ALA A 123 -16.00 5.27 3.25
N VAL A 124 -14.95 5.84 2.65
CA VAL A 124 -14.67 5.70 1.21
C VAL A 124 -14.46 4.23 0.83
N TYR A 125 -13.72 3.48 1.63
CA TYR A 125 -13.48 2.06 1.41
C TYR A 125 -14.79 1.26 1.39
N PHE A 126 -15.67 1.46 2.38
CA PHE A 126 -16.97 0.77 2.43
C PHE A 126 -17.91 1.22 1.30
N LYS A 127 -17.91 2.51 0.94
CA LYS A 127 -18.70 3.01 -0.17
C LYS A 127 -18.29 2.38 -1.49
N LYS A 128 -16.99 2.19 -1.76
CA LYS A 128 -16.49 1.43 -2.90
C LYS A 128 -16.96 -0.03 -2.90
N GLY A 129 -17.07 -0.62 -1.70
CA GLY A 129 -17.64 -1.95 -1.48
C GLY A 129 -19.17 -2.02 -1.56
N GLY A 130 -19.85 -0.96 -2.01
CA GLY A 130 -21.31 -0.92 -2.18
C GLY A 130 -22.11 -0.69 -0.88
N LYS A 131 -21.44 -0.33 0.23
CA LYS A 131 -22.08 0.03 1.50
C LYS A 131 -22.50 1.50 1.54
N ARG A 132 -23.42 1.84 2.44
CA ARG A 132 -23.89 3.21 2.69
C ARG A 132 -23.45 3.66 4.09
N PRO A 133 -22.20 4.15 4.25
CA PRO A 133 -21.70 4.59 5.53
C PRO A 133 -22.30 5.93 5.96
N LEU A 134 -22.39 6.10 7.30
CA LEU A 134 -22.70 7.34 7.99
C LEU A 134 -21.54 7.64 8.95
N LEU A 135 -20.94 8.83 8.83
CA LEU A 135 -19.97 9.33 9.80
C LEU A 135 -20.68 10.03 10.94
N VAL A 136 -20.21 9.84 12.19
CA VAL A 136 -20.82 10.44 13.38
C VAL A 136 -19.79 11.19 14.20
N ALA A 137 -20.03 12.48 14.44
CA ALA A 137 -19.14 13.34 15.22
C ALA A 137 -19.38 13.13 16.73
N CYS A 138 -18.55 12.31 17.37
CA CYS A 138 -18.54 12.08 18.81
C CYS A 138 -17.38 12.80 19.53
N ASP A 139 -16.46 13.50 18.84
CA ASP A 139 -15.49 14.42 19.45
C ASP A 139 -16.15 15.80 19.67
N VAL A 140 -16.98 15.86 20.69
CA VAL A 140 -17.81 17.04 21.02
C VAL A 140 -17.07 18.12 21.77
N TYR A 141 -15.88 17.82 22.30
CA TYR A 141 -15.10 18.74 23.13
C TYR A 141 -14.34 19.78 22.31
N ARG A 142 -14.14 19.50 21.03
CA ARG A 142 -13.42 20.37 20.11
C ARG A 142 -14.31 20.74 18.92
N PRO A 143 -14.86 21.96 18.88
CA PRO A 143 -15.70 22.41 17.76
C PRO A 143 -15.02 22.20 16.40
N ALA A 144 -13.72 22.45 16.31
CA ALA A 144 -12.96 22.21 15.09
C ALA A 144 -12.91 20.73 14.64
N ALA A 145 -13.10 19.76 15.55
CA ALA A 145 -13.15 18.34 15.18
C ALA A 145 -14.46 17.99 14.45
N ILE A 146 -15.58 18.56 14.86
CA ILE A 146 -16.87 18.41 14.18
C ILE A 146 -16.76 18.99 12.75
N GLU A 147 -16.25 20.20 12.62
CA GLU A 147 -16.04 20.84 11.32
C GLU A 147 -15.08 20.04 10.43
N GLN A 148 -13.99 19.50 11.01
CA GLN A 148 -13.04 18.63 10.32
C GLN A 148 -13.73 17.38 9.77
N LEU A 149 -14.56 16.70 10.58
CA LEU A 149 -15.29 15.51 10.13
C LEU A 149 -16.29 15.86 9.01
N GLN A 150 -16.95 17.01 9.09
CA GLN A 150 -17.83 17.50 8.01
C GLN A 150 -17.08 17.77 6.72
N VAL A 151 -15.85 18.35 6.79
CA VAL A 151 -15.00 18.54 5.62
C VAL A 151 -14.61 17.19 5.01
N VAL A 152 -14.17 16.26 5.83
CA VAL A 152 -13.81 14.89 5.42
C VAL A 152 -15.02 14.18 4.80
N GLY A 153 -16.21 14.29 5.42
CA GLY A 153 -17.43 13.71 4.87
C GLY A 153 -17.81 14.27 3.49
N ARG A 154 -17.70 15.59 3.32
CA ARG A 154 -17.92 16.22 1.98
C ARG A 154 -16.91 15.73 0.95
N GLN A 155 -15.63 15.61 1.31
CA GLN A 155 -14.60 15.09 0.39
C GLN A 155 -14.81 13.61 0.04
N ALA A 156 -15.32 12.81 1.00
CA ALA A 156 -15.65 11.41 0.81
C ALA A 156 -16.99 11.20 0.09
N ASP A 157 -17.79 12.26 -0.06
CA ASP A 157 -19.20 12.20 -0.50
C ASP A 157 -19.99 11.18 0.36
N VAL A 158 -19.90 11.35 1.70
CA VAL A 158 -20.53 10.54 2.75
C VAL A 158 -21.23 11.45 3.74
N PRO A 159 -22.49 11.15 4.13
CA PRO A 159 -23.20 11.95 5.11
C PRO A 159 -22.52 11.93 6.49
N VAL A 160 -22.60 13.06 7.19
CA VAL A 160 -22.09 13.23 8.54
C VAL A 160 -23.26 13.58 9.46
N PHE A 161 -23.45 12.82 10.52
CA PHE A 161 -24.40 13.12 11.59
C PHE A 161 -23.67 13.86 12.72
N GLU A 162 -24.21 15.02 13.09
CA GLU A 162 -23.70 15.82 14.20
C GLU A 162 -24.87 16.50 14.94
N MET A 163 -24.65 16.85 16.19
CA MET A 163 -25.61 17.58 17.01
C MET A 163 -24.93 18.72 17.80
N GLY A 164 -23.78 19.17 17.35
CA GLY A 164 -22.97 20.13 18.10
C GLY A 164 -22.39 19.54 19.38
N GLN A 165 -22.28 20.37 20.41
CA GLN A 165 -21.82 19.95 21.73
C GLN A 165 -22.94 19.24 22.50
N GLY A 166 -22.62 18.09 23.13
CA GLY A 166 -23.58 17.30 23.86
C GLY A 166 -22.95 16.03 24.45
N ASP A 167 -23.76 15.12 24.97
CA ASP A 167 -23.29 13.81 25.41
C ASP A 167 -23.02 12.92 24.19
N PRO A 168 -21.75 12.44 23.97
CA PRO A 168 -21.42 11.58 22.86
C PRO A 168 -22.28 10.33 22.76
N VAL A 169 -22.73 9.77 23.87
CA VAL A 169 -23.56 8.58 23.89
C VAL A 169 -24.95 8.86 23.31
N GLU A 170 -25.56 9.99 23.70
CA GLU A 170 -26.85 10.40 23.15
C GLU A 170 -26.77 10.75 21.64
N ILE A 171 -25.70 11.41 21.23
CA ILE A 171 -25.45 11.69 19.81
C ILE A 171 -25.34 10.38 19.00
N ALA A 172 -24.58 9.42 19.51
CA ALA A 172 -24.39 8.16 18.85
C ALA A 172 -25.70 7.31 18.80
N LYS A 173 -26.50 7.28 19.85
CA LYS A 173 -27.83 6.64 19.85
C LYS A 173 -28.74 7.22 18.78
N LYS A 174 -28.82 8.55 18.69
CA LYS A 174 -29.63 9.24 17.67
C LYS A 174 -29.09 9.02 16.28
N ALA A 175 -27.77 8.96 16.11
CA ALA A 175 -27.16 8.63 14.83
C ALA A 175 -27.50 7.22 14.36
N VAL A 176 -27.52 6.24 15.25
CA VAL A 176 -27.93 4.86 14.95
C VAL A 176 -29.41 4.79 14.54
N ALA A 177 -30.30 5.54 15.24
CA ALA A 177 -31.70 5.66 14.86
C ALA A 177 -31.83 6.29 13.46
N HIS A 178 -31.15 7.42 13.22
CA HIS A 178 -31.08 8.09 11.93
C HIS A 178 -30.60 7.14 10.82
N ALA A 179 -29.54 6.37 11.08
CA ALA A 179 -29.00 5.40 10.12
C ALA A 179 -30.05 4.36 9.69
N LYS A 180 -30.88 3.88 10.64
CA LYS A 180 -32.00 2.95 10.35
C LYS A 180 -33.07 3.61 9.47
N ASP A 181 -33.44 4.85 9.78
CA ASP A 181 -34.49 5.59 9.06
C ASP A 181 -34.07 5.92 7.62
N TYR A 182 -32.79 6.26 7.42
CA TYR A 182 -32.24 6.64 6.11
C TYR A 182 -31.56 5.49 5.36
N GLY A 183 -31.56 4.30 5.97
CA GLY A 183 -31.04 3.09 5.34
C GLY A 183 -29.52 3.06 5.21
N ASN A 184 -28.76 3.72 6.09
CA ASN A 184 -27.34 3.55 6.19
C ASN A 184 -27.05 2.17 6.82
N ASP A 185 -26.13 1.43 6.25
CA ASP A 185 -25.81 0.07 6.70
C ASP A 185 -24.53 -0.02 7.54
N VAL A 186 -23.74 1.05 7.59
CA VAL A 186 -22.55 1.19 8.44
C VAL A 186 -22.56 2.54 9.14
N VAL A 187 -22.32 2.56 10.44
CA VAL A 187 -22.15 3.77 11.25
C VAL A 187 -20.73 3.79 11.79
N ILE A 188 -19.98 4.86 11.52
CA ILE A 188 -18.61 5.04 11.97
C ILE A 188 -18.59 6.19 12.98
N LEU A 189 -18.33 5.85 14.25
CA LEU A 189 -18.25 6.80 15.36
C LEU A 189 -16.82 7.36 15.44
N ASP A 190 -16.62 8.63 15.12
CA ASP A 190 -15.35 9.34 15.32
C ASP A 190 -15.30 9.89 16.74
N THR A 191 -14.66 9.16 17.66
CA THR A 191 -14.65 9.49 19.08
C THR A 191 -13.56 10.49 19.43
N ALA A 192 -13.70 11.14 20.57
CA ALA A 192 -12.70 12.04 21.12
C ALA A 192 -11.34 11.33 21.29
N GLY A 193 -10.26 12.09 21.13
CA GLY A 193 -8.92 11.66 21.48
C GLY A 193 -8.28 12.66 22.42
N ARG A 194 -7.54 12.17 23.39
CA ARG A 194 -6.75 12.97 24.32
C ARG A 194 -5.25 12.71 24.10
N LEU A 195 -4.40 13.59 24.62
CA LEU A 195 -2.94 13.44 24.52
C LEU A 195 -2.42 12.21 25.26
N HIS A 196 -3.13 11.83 26.35
CA HIS A 196 -2.81 10.67 27.17
C HIS A 196 -4.07 9.87 27.47
N ILE A 197 -3.90 8.60 27.80
CA ILE A 197 -4.98 7.75 28.29
C ILE A 197 -5.30 8.17 29.73
N ASP A 198 -6.45 8.79 29.92
CA ASP A 198 -6.97 9.16 31.22
C ASP A 198 -8.28 8.41 31.52
N GLU A 199 -8.70 8.42 32.79
CA GLU A 199 -9.91 7.73 33.23
C GLU A 199 -11.17 8.27 32.54
N LYS A 200 -11.26 9.59 32.36
CA LYS A 200 -12.42 10.22 31.71
C LYS A 200 -12.62 9.79 30.28
N LEU A 201 -11.52 9.65 29.53
CA LEU A 201 -11.57 9.12 28.16
C LEU A 201 -12.06 7.68 28.18
N MET A 202 -11.49 6.85 29.06
CA MET A 202 -11.86 5.44 29.13
C MET A 202 -13.32 5.24 29.58
N ASP A 203 -13.79 5.98 30.55
CA ASP A 203 -15.18 5.93 31.00
C ASP A 203 -16.15 6.31 29.88
N GLU A 204 -15.83 7.34 29.09
CA GLU A 204 -16.65 7.74 27.95
C GLU A 204 -16.70 6.63 26.86
N LEU A 205 -15.55 6.06 26.53
CA LEU A 205 -15.49 4.99 25.54
C LEU A 205 -16.18 3.71 26.02
N LEU A 206 -16.10 3.40 27.34
CA LEU A 206 -16.81 2.27 27.94
C LEU A 206 -18.32 2.48 27.90
N ARG A 207 -18.81 3.68 28.25
CA ARG A 207 -20.25 4.03 28.14
C ARG A 207 -20.74 3.89 26.69
N LEU A 208 -19.97 4.38 25.69
CA LEU A 208 -20.30 4.20 24.26
C LEU A 208 -20.39 2.72 23.91
N LYS A 209 -19.41 1.91 24.36
CA LYS A 209 -19.38 0.45 24.11
C LYS A 209 -20.60 -0.25 24.75
N GLU A 210 -20.90 0.04 26.00
CA GLU A 210 -22.00 -0.60 26.75
C GLU A 210 -23.37 -0.27 26.17
N GLU A 211 -23.56 0.95 25.70
CA GLU A 211 -24.86 1.43 25.22
C GLU A 211 -25.15 1.07 23.75
N LEU A 212 -24.09 0.97 22.93
CA LEU A 212 -24.23 0.77 21.47
C LEU A 212 -23.85 -0.63 21.02
N HIS A 213 -23.11 -1.38 21.83
CA HIS A 213 -22.57 -2.70 21.48
C HIS A 213 -21.95 -2.75 20.08
N PRO A 214 -20.91 -1.93 19.81
CA PRO A 214 -20.31 -1.88 18.46
C PRO A 214 -19.75 -3.24 18.06
N GLU A 215 -19.95 -3.64 16.80
CA GLU A 215 -19.36 -4.84 16.23
C GLU A 215 -17.85 -4.73 16.11
N GLU A 216 -17.37 -3.49 15.92
CA GLU A 216 -15.94 -3.22 15.80
C GLU A 216 -15.52 -2.03 16.66
N ILE A 217 -14.47 -2.23 17.44
CA ILE A 217 -13.75 -1.19 18.16
C ILE A 217 -12.35 -1.15 17.55
N LEU A 218 -12.11 -0.18 16.67
CA LEU A 218 -10.87 -0.07 15.92
C LEU A 218 -9.96 0.97 16.55
N LEU A 219 -8.83 0.52 17.06
CA LEU A 219 -7.80 1.40 17.58
C LEU A 219 -6.96 1.97 16.44
N VAL A 220 -6.93 3.30 16.34
CA VAL A 220 -6.12 4.02 15.38
C VAL A 220 -4.81 4.44 16.03
N VAL A 221 -3.69 3.94 15.49
CA VAL A 221 -2.36 4.09 16.07
C VAL A 221 -1.40 4.65 15.04
N ASP A 222 -0.60 5.63 15.42
CA ASP A 222 0.47 6.19 14.60
C ASP A 222 1.68 5.24 14.61
N ALA A 223 2.00 4.64 13.48
CA ALA A 223 3.12 3.70 13.35
C ALA A 223 4.48 4.34 13.66
N MET A 224 4.61 5.65 13.45
CA MET A 224 5.86 6.38 13.69
C MET A 224 6.20 6.53 15.17
N THR A 225 5.26 6.32 16.09
CA THR A 225 5.48 6.42 17.55
C THR A 225 6.18 5.17 18.13
N GLY A 226 6.45 4.15 17.31
CA GLY A 226 7.26 2.98 17.70
C GLY A 226 6.66 2.22 18.90
N GLN A 227 7.44 2.06 19.98
CA GLN A 227 7.00 1.32 21.18
C GLN A 227 5.86 1.99 21.94
N ASP A 228 5.69 3.31 21.86
CA ASP A 228 4.54 3.98 22.47
C ASP A 228 3.23 3.53 21.82
N ALA A 229 3.23 3.28 20.50
CA ALA A 229 2.10 2.67 19.80
C ALA A 229 1.70 1.33 20.42
N VAL A 230 2.67 0.50 20.74
CA VAL A 230 2.46 -0.83 21.34
C VAL A 230 1.89 -0.72 22.75
N ASN A 231 2.42 0.19 23.57
CA ASN A 231 1.96 0.44 24.92
C ASN A 231 0.52 0.97 24.95
N VAL A 232 0.22 1.91 24.04
CA VAL A 232 -1.14 2.44 23.84
C VAL A 232 -2.10 1.31 23.46
N ALA A 233 -1.69 0.47 22.49
CA ALA A 233 -2.54 -0.64 22.04
C ALA A 233 -2.83 -1.64 23.15
N ALA A 234 -1.83 -2.02 23.95
CA ALA A 234 -2.00 -2.89 25.09
C ALA A 234 -3.00 -2.32 26.10
N THR A 235 -2.86 -1.03 26.44
CA THR A 235 -3.74 -0.37 27.42
C THR A 235 -5.19 -0.26 26.92
N PHE A 236 -5.39 0.07 25.62
CA PHE A 236 -6.74 0.12 25.05
C PHE A 236 -7.37 -1.27 24.96
N ASP A 237 -6.59 -2.32 24.66
CA ASP A 237 -7.12 -3.68 24.64
C ASP A 237 -7.50 -4.16 26.02
N GLU A 238 -6.67 -3.92 27.03
CA GLU A 238 -6.94 -4.30 28.42
C GLU A 238 -8.19 -3.64 28.98
N LYS A 239 -8.35 -2.32 28.76
CA LYS A 239 -9.44 -1.54 29.35
C LYS A 239 -10.72 -1.59 28.54
N LEU A 240 -10.63 -1.55 27.20
CA LEU A 240 -11.79 -1.42 26.32
C LEU A 240 -12.09 -2.70 25.54
N GLY A 241 -11.10 -3.57 25.31
CA GLY A 241 -11.25 -4.78 24.50
C GLY A 241 -11.44 -4.44 23.03
N ILE A 242 -10.38 -3.97 22.36
CA ILE A 242 -10.41 -3.63 20.92
C ILE A 242 -10.63 -4.88 20.09
N THR A 243 -11.22 -4.72 18.89
CA THR A 243 -11.42 -5.83 17.93
C THR A 243 -10.34 -5.87 16.85
N GLY A 244 -9.61 -4.78 16.68
CA GLY A 244 -8.53 -4.66 15.72
C GLY A 244 -7.87 -3.29 15.73
N THR A 245 -6.81 -3.14 14.96
CA THR A 245 -6.04 -1.90 14.87
C THR A 245 -5.97 -1.39 13.42
N ILE A 246 -5.87 -0.07 13.30
CA ILE A 246 -5.52 0.63 12.05
C ILE A 246 -4.18 1.32 12.28
N LEU A 247 -3.16 0.95 11.52
CA LEU A 247 -1.87 1.62 11.55
C LEU A 247 -1.87 2.79 10.58
N THR A 248 -1.57 3.99 11.09
CA THR A 248 -1.51 5.21 10.29
C THR A 248 -0.07 5.63 10.02
N LYS A 249 0.14 6.48 9.02
CA LYS A 249 1.44 7.03 8.64
C LYS A 249 2.52 5.99 8.35
N LEU A 250 2.11 4.83 7.86
CA LEU A 250 3.04 3.75 7.55
C LEU A 250 4.01 4.13 6.42
N ASP A 251 3.61 5.03 5.53
CA ASP A 251 4.44 5.61 4.46
C ASP A 251 5.65 6.38 5.00
N GLY A 252 5.53 7.03 6.16
CA GLY A 252 6.62 7.71 6.87
C GLY A 252 7.44 6.82 7.80
N ASP A 253 6.96 5.63 8.13
CA ASP A 253 7.64 4.73 9.06
C ASP A 253 8.69 3.85 8.35
N THR A 254 9.95 4.27 8.44
CA THR A 254 11.08 3.51 7.89
C THR A 254 11.52 2.35 8.78
N ARG A 255 11.09 2.31 10.05
CA ARG A 255 11.46 1.31 11.05
C ARG A 255 10.52 0.11 11.06
N GLY A 256 9.21 0.34 11.15
CA GLY A 256 8.19 -0.70 11.08
C GLY A 256 7.96 -1.52 12.35
N GLY A 257 8.59 -1.12 13.46
CA GLY A 257 8.53 -1.89 14.71
C GLY A 257 7.13 -2.00 15.31
N ALA A 258 6.30 -0.96 15.17
CA ALA A 258 4.92 -0.97 15.64
C ALA A 258 4.09 -2.06 14.93
N ALA A 259 4.22 -2.18 13.60
CA ALA A 259 3.49 -3.18 12.81
C ALA A 259 3.81 -4.62 13.25
N LEU A 260 5.08 -4.89 13.61
CA LEU A 260 5.53 -6.20 14.07
C LEU A 260 5.14 -6.50 15.53
N SER A 261 4.93 -5.47 16.36
CA SER A 261 4.78 -5.65 17.81
C SER A 261 3.33 -5.53 18.29
N VAL A 262 2.50 -4.69 17.66
CA VAL A 262 1.13 -4.39 18.13
C VAL A 262 0.30 -5.66 18.22
N ARG A 263 0.28 -6.48 17.19
CA ARG A 263 -0.51 -7.72 17.19
C ARG A 263 -0.01 -8.73 18.21
N GLU A 264 1.32 -8.94 18.29
CA GLU A 264 1.88 -9.92 19.21
C GLU A 264 1.63 -9.55 20.67
N VAL A 265 1.62 -8.25 20.99
CA VAL A 265 1.37 -7.76 22.35
C VAL A 265 -0.12 -7.78 22.72
N THR A 266 -1.01 -7.41 21.80
CA THR A 266 -2.45 -7.32 22.04
C THR A 266 -3.21 -8.61 21.72
N GLY A 267 -2.67 -9.47 20.86
CA GLY A 267 -3.41 -10.60 20.28
C GLY A 267 -4.47 -10.17 19.25
N ARG A 268 -4.61 -8.86 18.97
CA ARG A 268 -5.64 -8.32 18.06
C ARG A 268 -5.10 -8.10 16.66
N PRO A 269 -5.88 -8.39 15.60
CA PRO A 269 -5.43 -8.25 14.24
C PRO A 269 -5.23 -6.78 13.85
N ILE A 270 -4.24 -6.53 13.00
CA ILE A 270 -4.17 -5.30 12.24
C ILE A 270 -5.13 -5.45 11.06
N LYS A 271 -6.13 -4.57 10.94
CA LYS A 271 -7.18 -4.66 9.91
C LYS A 271 -6.86 -3.79 8.69
N PHE A 272 -6.34 -2.60 8.91
CA PHE A 272 -6.02 -1.65 7.84
C PHE A 272 -4.71 -0.92 8.10
N THR A 273 -4.14 -0.40 7.01
CA THR A 273 -2.99 0.50 7.03
C THR A 273 -3.29 1.75 6.21
N GLY A 274 -2.94 2.90 6.78
CA GLY A 274 -2.91 4.17 6.06
C GLY A 274 -1.55 4.39 5.43
N THR A 275 -1.51 4.49 4.10
CA THR A 275 -0.28 4.55 3.29
C THR A 275 -0.05 5.90 2.61
N GLY A 276 -0.74 6.95 3.05
CA GLY A 276 -0.63 8.30 2.51
C GLY A 276 -1.72 9.22 3.03
N GLU A 277 -1.83 10.42 2.48
CA GLU A 277 -2.75 11.46 2.97
C GLU A 277 -4.13 11.46 2.30
N LYS A 278 -4.26 10.90 1.10
CA LYS A 278 -5.52 10.90 0.35
C LYS A 278 -6.55 9.99 1.01
N LEU A 279 -7.84 10.31 0.86
CA LEU A 279 -8.92 9.46 1.37
C LEU A 279 -8.98 8.06 0.75
N THR A 280 -8.31 7.87 -0.37
CA THR A 280 -8.15 6.55 -1.01
C THR A 280 -6.96 5.74 -0.49
N ASP A 281 -6.07 6.35 0.31
CA ASP A 281 -4.84 5.72 0.78
C ASP A 281 -5.10 4.94 2.08
N LEU A 282 -6.01 3.98 2.01
CA LEU A 282 -6.31 2.98 3.02
C LEU A 282 -6.32 1.61 2.36
N GLU A 283 -5.52 0.70 2.87
CA GLU A 283 -5.42 -0.66 2.35
C GLU A 283 -5.72 -1.67 3.48
N PRO A 284 -6.43 -2.78 3.19
CA PRO A 284 -6.48 -3.91 4.10
C PRO A 284 -5.05 -4.38 4.44
N PHE A 285 -4.85 -4.82 5.66
CA PHE A 285 -3.54 -5.32 6.07
C PHE A 285 -3.29 -6.72 5.51
N HIS A 286 -2.19 -6.88 4.78
CA HIS A 286 -1.76 -8.15 4.19
C HIS A 286 -0.41 -8.57 4.77
N PRO A 287 -0.37 -9.48 5.75
CA PRO A 287 0.86 -9.92 6.41
C PRO A 287 1.93 -10.47 5.45
N ASP A 288 1.51 -11.23 4.44
CA ASP A 288 2.37 -11.81 3.41
C ASP A 288 3.09 -10.76 2.56
N ARG A 289 2.37 -9.70 2.17
CA ARG A 289 2.93 -8.58 1.41
C ARG A 289 3.88 -7.75 2.27
N MET A 290 3.51 -7.52 3.53
CA MET A 290 4.36 -6.80 4.48
C MET A 290 5.65 -7.58 4.76
N ALA A 291 5.58 -8.90 4.98
CA ALA A 291 6.75 -9.76 5.13
C ALA A 291 7.66 -9.69 3.90
N SER A 292 7.08 -9.74 2.70
CA SER A 292 7.82 -9.61 1.43
C SER A 292 8.50 -8.25 1.29
N ARG A 293 7.83 -7.15 1.65
CA ARG A 293 8.42 -5.79 1.68
C ARG A 293 9.58 -5.70 2.66
N ILE A 294 9.42 -6.21 3.89
CA ILE A 294 10.45 -6.24 4.94
C ILE A 294 11.69 -7.00 4.47
N LEU A 295 11.52 -8.10 3.74
CA LEU A 295 12.64 -8.90 3.20
C LEU A 295 13.22 -8.32 1.89
N GLY A 296 12.69 -7.21 1.40
CA GLY A 296 13.12 -6.59 0.15
C GLY A 296 12.83 -7.44 -1.09
N MET A 297 11.82 -8.31 -1.02
CA MET A 297 11.38 -9.17 -2.13
C MET A 297 10.38 -8.45 -3.07
N GLY A 298 10.00 -7.22 -2.72
CA GLY A 298 9.00 -6.45 -3.47
C GLY A 298 7.56 -6.85 -3.12
N ASP A 299 6.61 -6.12 -3.70
CA ASP A 299 5.17 -6.37 -3.51
C ASP A 299 4.47 -6.36 -4.88
N VAL A 300 4.71 -7.42 -5.63
CA VAL A 300 4.15 -7.57 -6.99
C VAL A 300 2.63 -7.73 -6.96
N LEU A 301 2.07 -8.33 -5.91
CA LEU A 301 0.63 -8.57 -5.80
C LEU A 301 -0.15 -7.25 -5.63
N THR A 302 0.31 -6.36 -4.75
CA THR A 302 -0.30 -5.02 -4.61
C THR A 302 -0.21 -4.22 -5.91
N LEU A 303 0.88 -4.37 -6.68
CA LEU A 303 1.01 -3.73 -7.99
C LEU A 303 -0.03 -4.26 -8.99
N ILE A 304 -0.23 -5.58 -9.02
CA ILE A 304 -1.21 -6.22 -9.90
C ILE A 304 -2.63 -5.76 -9.51
N GLU A 305 -2.99 -5.77 -8.23
CA GLU A 305 -4.31 -5.32 -7.77
C GLU A 305 -4.56 -3.84 -8.08
N LYS A 306 -3.60 -2.96 -7.81
CA LYS A 306 -3.71 -1.54 -8.19
C LYS A 306 -3.84 -1.35 -9.70
N ALA A 307 -3.19 -2.22 -10.48
CA ALA A 307 -3.37 -2.24 -11.93
C ALA A 307 -4.78 -2.72 -12.31
N GLU A 308 -5.28 -3.78 -11.69
CA GLU A 308 -6.61 -4.34 -11.95
C GLU A 308 -7.74 -3.37 -11.54
N GLU A 309 -7.64 -2.70 -10.40
CA GLU A 309 -8.62 -1.69 -9.96
C GLU A 309 -8.76 -0.50 -10.93
N GLN A 310 -7.70 -0.17 -11.65
CA GLN A 310 -7.67 0.95 -12.58
C GLN A 310 -7.87 0.55 -14.04
N TYR A 311 -7.80 -0.75 -14.32
CA TYR A 311 -8.01 -1.29 -15.66
C TYR A 311 -9.50 -1.55 -15.89
N ASP A 312 -10.16 -0.64 -16.63
CA ASP A 312 -11.44 -0.95 -17.24
C ASP A 312 -11.19 -2.03 -18.32
N ALA A 313 -11.75 -3.22 -18.11
CA ALA A 313 -11.61 -4.35 -19.04
C ALA A 313 -11.92 -3.97 -20.50
N LYS A 314 -12.86 -3.04 -20.72
CA LYS A 314 -13.19 -2.48 -22.03
C LYS A 314 -12.05 -1.66 -22.63
N GLN A 315 -11.31 -0.92 -21.79
CA GLN A 315 -10.17 -0.13 -22.26
C GLN A 315 -8.99 -1.04 -22.61
N ALA A 316 -8.77 -2.12 -21.85
CA ALA A 316 -7.74 -3.12 -22.13
C ALA A 316 -8.02 -3.85 -23.47
N GLU A 317 -9.27 -4.22 -23.72
CA GLU A 317 -9.69 -4.85 -24.98
C GLU A 317 -9.52 -3.88 -26.17
N GLN A 318 -9.92 -2.63 -26.01
CA GLN A 318 -9.73 -1.59 -27.03
C GLN A 318 -8.25 -1.32 -27.31
N LEU A 319 -7.40 -1.31 -26.26
CA LEU A 319 -5.96 -1.14 -26.41
C LEU A 319 -5.34 -2.34 -27.16
N ALA A 320 -5.71 -3.56 -26.77
CA ALA A 320 -5.26 -4.78 -27.43
C ALA A 320 -5.67 -4.80 -28.92
N LYS A 321 -6.89 -4.35 -29.23
CA LYS A 321 -7.39 -4.20 -30.61
C LYS A 321 -6.58 -3.14 -31.39
N LYS A 322 -6.35 -1.97 -30.81
CA LYS A 322 -5.55 -0.88 -31.42
C LYS A 322 -4.11 -1.30 -31.66
N LEU A 323 -3.52 -2.08 -30.73
CA LEU A 323 -2.18 -2.65 -30.90
C LEU A 323 -2.13 -3.68 -32.04
N GLY A 324 -3.14 -4.54 -32.18
CA GLY A 324 -3.28 -5.51 -33.26
C GLY A 324 -3.46 -4.83 -34.64
N GLU A 325 -4.16 -3.72 -34.69
CA GLU A 325 -4.47 -2.94 -35.91
C GLU A 325 -3.39 -1.91 -36.27
N ASN A 326 -2.27 -1.84 -35.54
CA ASN A 326 -1.23 -0.80 -35.73
C ASN A 326 -1.74 0.64 -35.62
N SER A 327 -2.82 0.87 -34.86
CA SER A 327 -3.48 2.17 -34.73
C SER A 327 -3.12 2.91 -33.42
N PHE A 328 -2.07 2.46 -32.70
CA PHE A 328 -1.58 3.10 -31.48
C PHE A 328 -0.96 4.46 -31.77
N GLY A 329 -1.55 5.52 -31.21
CA GLY A 329 -1.16 6.92 -31.39
C GLY A 329 -0.46 7.53 -30.17
N LEU A 330 -0.06 8.81 -30.29
CA LEU A 330 0.47 9.59 -29.16
C LEU A 330 -0.64 9.98 -28.16
N ASP A 331 -1.90 10.00 -28.57
CA ASP A 331 -3.06 10.11 -27.69
C ASP A 331 -3.18 8.89 -26.76
N ASP A 332 -3.03 7.69 -27.32
CA ASP A 332 -3.04 6.46 -26.51
C ASP A 332 -1.86 6.41 -25.51
N LEU A 333 -0.67 6.88 -25.93
CA LEU A 333 0.48 7.02 -25.04
C LEU A 333 0.19 8.00 -23.90
N LEU A 334 -0.43 9.14 -24.20
CA LEU A 334 -0.80 10.14 -23.20
C LEU A 334 -1.78 9.57 -22.16
N ASP A 335 -2.78 8.82 -22.63
CA ASP A 335 -3.78 8.18 -21.75
C ASP A 335 -3.12 7.12 -20.85
N GLN A 336 -2.17 6.33 -21.37
CA GLN A 336 -1.38 5.38 -20.57
C GLN A 336 -0.53 6.10 -19.51
N MET A 337 0.15 7.20 -19.88
CA MET A 337 0.93 7.99 -18.91
C MET A 337 0.06 8.56 -17.79
N LYS A 338 -1.16 9.04 -18.12
CA LYS A 338 -2.12 9.53 -17.12
C LYS A 338 -2.61 8.41 -16.20
N GLN A 339 -2.83 7.20 -16.73
CA GLN A 339 -3.21 6.04 -15.92
C GLN A 339 -2.09 5.63 -14.96
N VAL A 340 -0.85 5.52 -15.44
CA VAL A 340 0.31 5.22 -14.58
C VAL A 340 0.45 6.26 -13.45
N ARG A 341 0.25 7.54 -13.76
CA ARG A 341 0.30 8.61 -12.75
C ARG A 341 -0.83 8.53 -11.70
N LYS A 342 -2.00 7.98 -12.07
CA LYS A 342 -3.11 7.72 -11.12
C LYS A 342 -2.80 6.56 -10.18
N MET A 343 -1.97 5.60 -10.58
CA MET A 343 -1.60 4.44 -9.77
C MET A 343 -0.66 4.76 -8.59
N GLY A 344 -0.12 5.98 -8.54
CA GLY A 344 0.77 6.43 -7.48
C GLY A 344 1.99 7.19 -8.00
N SER A 345 2.89 7.63 -7.11
CA SER A 345 4.15 8.24 -7.53
C SER A 345 5.05 7.22 -8.22
N PHE A 346 5.88 7.68 -9.15
CA PHE A 346 6.84 6.82 -9.86
C PHE A 346 7.75 6.05 -8.88
N GLU A 347 8.09 6.68 -7.78
CA GLU A 347 8.87 6.08 -6.69
C GLU A 347 8.12 4.93 -6.00
N GLN A 348 6.82 5.09 -5.71
CA GLN A 348 5.99 4.04 -5.13
C GLN A 348 5.89 2.83 -6.07
N LEU A 349 5.70 3.07 -7.37
CA LEU A 349 5.63 1.98 -8.36
C LEU A 349 6.97 1.25 -8.48
N LEU A 350 8.10 1.98 -8.52
CA LEU A 350 9.42 1.38 -8.63
C LEU A 350 9.77 0.53 -7.40
N SER A 351 9.34 0.95 -6.20
CA SER A 351 9.58 0.22 -4.95
C SER A 351 8.90 -1.15 -4.87
N MET A 352 7.85 -1.36 -5.66
CA MET A 352 7.10 -2.62 -5.71
C MET A 352 7.79 -3.69 -6.57
N PHE A 353 8.76 -3.31 -7.43
CA PHE A 353 9.49 -4.28 -8.24
C PHE A 353 10.65 -4.93 -7.48
N PRO A 354 10.75 -6.28 -7.48
CA PRO A 354 11.86 -6.99 -6.90
C PRO A 354 13.18 -6.62 -7.61
N GLY A 355 14.18 -6.19 -6.85
CA GLY A 355 15.51 -5.86 -7.41
C GLY A 355 15.69 -4.43 -7.92
N ALA A 356 14.67 -3.56 -7.89
CA ALA A 356 14.78 -2.14 -8.26
C ALA A 356 15.59 -1.28 -7.24
N LYS A 357 16.54 -1.91 -6.54
CA LYS A 357 17.36 -1.31 -5.46
C LYS A 357 18.46 -0.34 -5.93
N LYS A 358 18.44 0.14 -7.16
CA LYS A 358 19.25 1.30 -7.48
C LYS A 358 18.49 2.51 -6.96
N LYS A 359 18.91 3.05 -5.81
CA LYS A 359 18.39 4.33 -5.30
C LYS A 359 18.50 5.33 -6.45
N MET A 360 17.39 5.67 -7.06
CA MET A 360 17.31 6.93 -7.78
C MET A 360 17.43 8.00 -6.69
N THR A 361 18.33 8.94 -6.87
CA THR A 361 18.43 10.08 -5.97
C THR A 361 17.14 10.89 -6.07
N ASP A 362 16.79 11.65 -5.04
CA ASP A 362 15.63 12.56 -5.08
C ASP A 362 15.67 13.47 -6.32
N GLU A 363 16.89 13.80 -6.78
CA GLU A 363 17.13 14.55 -8.01
C GLU A 363 16.74 13.77 -9.28
N GLU A 364 17.07 12.48 -9.36
CA GLU A 364 16.72 11.62 -10.51
C GLU A 364 15.22 11.36 -10.58
N THR A 365 14.55 11.23 -9.43
CA THR A 365 13.09 11.06 -9.35
C THR A 365 12.37 12.34 -9.77
N ALA A 366 12.83 13.49 -9.29
CA ALA A 366 12.31 14.80 -9.68
C ALA A 366 12.56 15.11 -11.17
N GLU A 367 13.69 14.68 -11.73
CA GLU A 367 14.00 14.79 -13.16
C GLU A 367 13.05 13.91 -13.99
N GLY A 368 12.78 12.66 -13.54
CA GLY A 368 11.84 11.76 -14.17
C GLY A 368 10.41 12.33 -14.21
N GLU A 369 9.93 12.90 -13.11
CA GLU A 369 8.62 13.56 -13.08
C GLU A 369 8.56 14.78 -14.00
N LYS A 370 9.60 15.61 -14.01
CA LYS A 370 9.71 16.74 -14.94
C LYS A 370 9.68 16.29 -16.39
N GLN A 371 10.32 15.16 -16.71
CA GLN A 371 10.32 14.57 -18.04
C GLN A 371 8.92 14.13 -18.47
N ILE A 372 8.16 13.50 -17.57
CA ILE A 372 6.76 13.12 -17.79
C ILE A 372 5.89 14.34 -18.08
N ILE A 373 6.00 15.39 -17.25
CA ILE A 373 5.25 16.64 -17.42
C ILE A 373 5.59 17.30 -18.75
N ARG A 374 6.87 17.35 -19.15
CA ARG A 374 7.32 17.88 -20.43
C ARG A 374 6.76 17.08 -21.61
N THR A 375 6.77 15.77 -21.52
CA THR A 375 6.22 14.88 -22.56
C THR A 375 4.72 15.10 -22.72
N GLU A 376 3.99 15.22 -21.61
CA GLU A 376 2.56 15.53 -21.60
C GLU A 376 2.27 16.90 -22.23
N ALA A 377 3.05 17.93 -21.90
CA ALA A 377 2.92 19.26 -22.50
C ALA A 377 3.17 19.25 -24.03
N ILE A 378 4.19 18.51 -24.49
CA ILE A 378 4.48 18.35 -25.91
C ILE A 378 3.30 17.70 -26.64
N ILE A 379 2.77 16.57 -26.13
CA ILE A 379 1.66 15.88 -26.76
C ILE A 379 0.39 16.75 -26.74
N ASN A 380 0.13 17.47 -25.63
CA ASN A 380 -1.02 18.38 -25.53
C ASN A 380 -0.95 19.56 -26.51
N SER A 381 0.26 19.99 -26.89
CA SER A 381 0.48 21.05 -27.90
C SER A 381 0.32 20.58 -29.35
N MET A 382 0.13 19.27 -29.57
CA MET A 382 -0.15 18.70 -30.89
C MET A 382 -1.64 18.72 -31.19
N THR A 383 -2.00 18.88 -32.45
CA THR A 383 -3.37 18.70 -32.92
C THR A 383 -3.76 17.21 -32.88
N TYR A 384 -5.07 16.92 -32.82
CA TYR A 384 -5.58 15.54 -32.82
C TYR A 384 -5.05 14.69 -34.00
N ARG A 385 -4.94 15.31 -35.19
CA ARG A 385 -4.37 14.61 -36.37
C ARG A 385 -2.88 14.30 -36.22
N GLU A 386 -2.12 15.19 -35.60
CA GLU A 386 -0.68 15.00 -35.36
C GLU A 386 -0.41 13.93 -34.32
N ARG A 387 -1.25 13.82 -33.28
CA ARG A 387 -1.15 12.77 -32.26
C ARG A 387 -1.39 11.38 -32.86
N ARG A 388 -2.35 11.25 -33.78
CA ARG A 388 -2.68 9.99 -34.44
C ARG A 388 -1.74 9.64 -35.59
N LYS A 389 -1.18 10.64 -36.26
CA LYS A 389 -0.31 10.46 -37.42
C LYS A 389 0.96 11.31 -37.29
N PRO A 390 1.93 10.89 -36.43
CA PRO A 390 3.15 11.66 -36.16
C PRO A 390 3.99 11.94 -37.40
N SER A 391 3.85 11.16 -38.47
CA SER A 391 4.51 11.40 -39.77
C SER A 391 4.11 12.73 -40.44
N LEU A 392 3.02 13.36 -40.01
CA LEU A 392 2.60 14.69 -40.48
C LEU A 392 3.43 15.84 -39.88
N ILE A 393 4.22 15.57 -38.83
CA ILE A 393 4.95 16.59 -38.09
C ILE A 393 6.23 16.97 -38.79
N ASN A 394 6.15 18.00 -39.62
CA ASN A 394 7.29 18.60 -40.33
C ASN A 394 8.02 19.64 -39.45
N ALA A 395 9.11 20.23 -39.97
CA ALA A 395 9.94 21.18 -39.25
C ALA A 395 9.16 22.41 -38.68
N ALA A 396 8.22 22.96 -39.46
CA ALA A 396 7.41 24.09 -39.05
C ALA A 396 6.46 23.73 -37.89
N ARG A 397 5.86 22.54 -37.94
CA ARG A 397 4.99 22.01 -36.88
C ARG A 397 5.78 21.69 -35.61
N LYS A 398 7.00 21.15 -35.73
CA LYS A 398 7.87 20.93 -34.57
C LYS A 398 8.19 22.23 -33.84
N LYS A 399 8.48 23.32 -34.56
CA LYS A 399 8.70 24.64 -33.97
C LYS A 399 7.47 25.16 -33.24
N ARG A 400 6.28 25.03 -33.86
CA ARG A 400 5.00 25.42 -33.23
C ARG A 400 4.71 24.60 -31.97
N ILE A 401 4.89 23.28 -32.01
CA ILE A 401 4.67 22.37 -30.88
C ILE A 401 5.64 22.71 -29.73
N ALA A 402 6.92 22.93 -30.04
CA ALA A 402 7.93 23.32 -29.07
C ALA A 402 7.58 24.66 -28.40
N ALA A 403 7.17 25.66 -29.18
CA ALA A 403 6.75 26.96 -28.65
C ALA A 403 5.50 26.83 -27.75
N GLY A 404 4.48 26.04 -28.18
CA GLY A 404 3.24 25.84 -27.43
C GLY A 404 3.42 25.03 -26.14
N SER A 405 4.43 24.16 -26.07
CA SER A 405 4.73 23.33 -24.88
C SER A 405 5.78 23.95 -23.96
N GLY A 406 6.38 25.09 -24.31
CA GLY A 406 7.49 25.69 -23.55
C GLY A 406 8.76 24.82 -23.55
N THR A 407 8.94 23.97 -24.60
CA THR A 407 10.09 23.06 -24.73
C THR A 407 10.92 23.40 -25.97
N LYS A 408 12.04 22.68 -26.14
CA LYS A 408 12.91 22.85 -27.33
C LYS A 408 12.49 21.89 -28.45
N VAL A 409 12.81 22.24 -29.70
CA VAL A 409 12.57 21.37 -30.87
C VAL A 409 13.28 20.01 -30.73
N GLU A 410 14.40 19.99 -29.99
CA GLU A 410 15.14 18.78 -29.67
C GLU A 410 14.34 17.80 -28.82
N ASP A 411 13.55 18.31 -27.85
CA ASP A 411 12.70 17.50 -26.98
C ASP A 411 11.54 16.88 -27.80
N VAL A 412 10.94 17.65 -28.70
CA VAL A 412 9.94 17.14 -29.65
C VAL A 412 10.53 16.04 -30.53
N ASN A 413 11.74 16.23 -31.04
CA ASN A 413 12.42 15.20 -31.84
C ASN A 413 12.75 13.94 -31.05
N ARG A 414 13.13 14.08 -29.78
CA ARG A 414 13.43 12.98 -28.86
C ARG A 414 12.17 12.15 -28.64
N LEU A 415 11.05 12.79 -28.29
CA LEU A 415 9.76 12.12 -28.10
C LEU A 415 9.33 11.35 -29.36
N LEU A 416 9.39 11.97 -30.53
CA LEU A 416 8.99 11.31 -31.78
C LEU A 416 9.85 10.08 -32.09
N ARG A 417 11.17 10.15 -31.85
CA ARG A 417 12.08 9.00 -32.03
C ARG A 417 11.78 7.87 -31.05
N GLN A 418 11.56 8.20 -29.77
CA GLN A 418 11.21 7.21 -28.74
C GLN A 418 9.88 6.53 -29.07
N PHE A 419 8.89 7.30 -29.51
CA PHE A 419 7.58 6.77 -29.91
C PHE A 419 7.71 5.83 -31.13
N GLU A 420 8.51 6.19 -32.12
CA GLU A 420 8.78 5.34 -33.29
C GLU A 420 9.48 4.02 -32.91
N GLN A 421 10.46 4.07 -32.00
CA GLN A 421 11.13 2.89 -31.49
C GLN A 421 10.16 1.98 -30.72
N MET A 422 9.30 2.56 -29.90
CA MET A 422 8.25 1.82 -29.16
C MET A 422 7.27 1.15 -30.13
N GLN A 423 6.81 1.85 -31.17
CA GLN A 423 5.95 1.26 -32.19
C GLN A 423 6.64 0.10 -32.93
N LYS A 424 7.94 0.19 -33.22
CA LYS A 424 8.71 -0.89 -33.84
C LYS A 424 8.79 -2.11 -32.93
N MET A 425 9.08 -1.93 -31.64
CA MET A 425 9.08 -3.02 -30.66
C MET A 425 7.70 -3.68 -30.51
N MET A 426 6.64 -2.88 -30.44
CA MET A 426 5.28 -3.40 -30.38
C MET A 426 4.90 -4.22 -31.62
N LYS A 427 5.31 -3.79 -32.81
CA LYS A 427 5.12 -4.57 -34.06
C LYS A 427 5.85 -5.90 -34.04
N GLN A 428 7.03 -5.95 -33.46
CA GLN A 428 7.78 -7.21 -33.30
C GLN A 428 7.11 -8.17 -32.32
N LEU A 429 6.47 -7.65 -31.27
CA LEU A 429 5.75 -8.43 -30.26
C LEU A 429 4.37 -8.91 -30.75
N SER A 430 3.66 -8.12 -31.55
CA SER A 430 2.35 -8.45 -32.11
C SER A 430 2.41 -9.28 -33.40
N GLY A 431 3.56 -9.36 -34.05
CA GLY A 431 3.75 -10.11 -35.28
C GLY A 431 3.63 -11.64 -35.12
N SER A 432 3.03 -12.30 -36.11
CA SER A 432 2.81 -13.77 -36.15
C SER A 432 4.10 -14.60 -36.40
N GLY A 433 5.28 -14.04 -36.21
CA GLY A 433 6.56 -14.71 -36.37
C GLY A 433 6.89 -15.70 -35.25
N LYS A 434 7.84 -16.65 -35.54
CA LYS A 434 8.31 -17.68 -34.58
C LYS A 434 8.73 -17.11 -33.19
N GLN A 435 9.19 -15.87 -33.11
CA GLN A 435 9.56 -15.20 -31.86
C GLN A 435 8.36 -14.73 -31.07
N GLY A 436 7.31 -14.19 -31.69
CA GLY A 436 6.07 -13.80 -31.02
C GLY A 436 5.30 -14.98 -30.44
N ARG A 437 5.34 -16.16 -31.12
CA ARG A 437 4.78 -17.42 -30.59
C ARG A 437 5.53 -17.94 -29.36
N LYS A 438 6.87 -17.91 -29.35
CA LYS A 438 7.69 -18.30 -28.18
C LYS A 438 7.45 -17.39 -26.98
N MET A 439 7.25 -16.11 -27.19
CA MET A 439 7.03 -15.14 -26.11
C MET A 439 5.59 -15.23 -25.56
N ARG A 440 4.58 -15.48 -26.40
CA ARG A 440 3.21 -15.80 -25.95
C ARG A 440 3.15 -17.13 -25.19
N GLN A 441 3.90 -18.15 -25.59
CA GLN A 441 4.03 -19.40 -24.82
C GLN A 441 4.74 -19.18 -23.49
N ALA A 442 5.77 -18.33 -23.42
CA ALA A 442 6.42 -17.98 -22.18
C ALA A 442 5.50 -17.20 -21.23
N LEU A 443 4.70 -16.24 -21.75
CA LEU A 443 3.70 -15.51 -20.95
C LEU A 443 2.55 -16.42 -20.48
N SER A 444 2.05 -17.33 -21.35
CA SER A 444 1.00 -18.26 -20.97
C SER A 444 1.48 -19.33 -19.98
N GLN A 445 2.76 -19.73 -20.05
CA GLN A 445 3.39 -20.58 -19.04
C GLN A 445 3.61 -19.86 -17.70
N MET A 446 3.83 -18.55 -17.69
CA MET A 446 3.83 -17.73 -16.46
C MET A 446 2.43 -17.59 -15.84
N GLN A 447 1.37 -17.63 -16.65
CA GLN A 447 -0.02 -17.57 -16.17
C GLN A 447 -0.58 -18.93 -15.71
N SER A 448 -0.05 -20.05 -16.22
CA SER A 448 -0.58 -21.39 -15.94
C SER A 448 0.30 -22.28 -15.06
N GLY A 449 1.47 -21.80 -14.60
CA GLY A 449 2.43 -22.59 -13.82
C GLY A 449 2.95 -21.82 -12.62
N GLY A 450 2.39 -22.08 -11.45
CA GLY A 450 3.09 -21.85 -10.20
C GLY A 450 4.37 -22.71 -10.17
N GLY A 451 5.54 -22.10 -10.42
CA GLY A 451 6.80 -22.83 -10.39
C GLY A 451 7.95 -21.94 -10.88
N MET A 452 8.72 -21.46 -9.93
CA MET A 452 9.97 -20.74 -10.11
C MET A 452 10.97 -21.59 -10.89
N GLY A 453 11.49 -21.10 -12.01
CA GLY A 453 12.61 -21.73 -12.73
C GLY A 453 13.07 -20.93 -13.92
N GLY A 454 14.16 -20.18 -13.79
CA GLY A 454 15.09 -19.87 -14.87
C GLY A 454 14.73 -18.70 -15.80
N MET A 455 15.03 -17.46 -15.40
CA MET A 455 15.24 -16.36 -16.33
C MET A 455 16.59 -16.51 -17.01
N PRO A 456 16.69 -16.45 -18.37
CA PRO A 456 17.96 -16.21 -19.03
C PRO A 456 18.43 -14.76 -18.81
N PRO A 457 19.74 -14.49 -18.76
CA PRO A 457 20.27 -13.16 -18.50
C PRO A 457 19.97 -12.24 -19.69
N ILE A 458 19.19 -11.21 -19.47
CA ILE A 458 19.06 -10.08 -20.40
C ILE A 458 20.25 -9.16 -20.12
N GLY A 459 21.38 -9.46 -20.75
CA GLY A 459 22.48 -8.53 -20.94
C GLY A 459 22.16 -7.62 -22.13
N GLY A 460 22.03 -6.34 -21.89
CA GLY A 460 21.86 -5.35 -22.94
C GLY A 460 21.34 -4.05 -22.33
N GLY A 461 22.24 -3.10 -22.07
CA GLY A 461 21.93 -1.80 -21.50
C GLY A 461 20.83 -1.08 -22.27
N MET A 462 19.87 -0.57 -21.57
CA MET A 462 18.95 0.45 -22.10
C MET A 462 19.68 1.79 -22.10
N PRO A 463 19.73 2.51 -23.21
CA PRO A 463 20.12 3.91 -23.21
C PRO A 463 18.88 4.75 -22.83
N PHE A 464 18.96 5.42 -21.73
CA PHE A 464 18.06 6.53 -21.41
C PHE A 464 18.55 7.82 -22.06
#